data_54214f4c29880a2ee351a259213f0ffe
#
_entry.id   54214f4c29880a2ee351a259213f0ffe
#
_cell.length_a   1.000
_cell.length_b   1.000
_cell.length_c   1.000
_cell.angle_alpha   90.00
_cell.angle_beta   90.00
_cell.angle_gamma   90.00
#
_symmetry.space_group_name_H-M   'P 1'
#
loop_
_entity.id
_entity.type
_entity.pdbx_description
1 polymer ?
#
loop_
_entity_poly.entity_id
_entity_poly.type
_entity_poly.pdbx_seq_one_letter_code
_entity_poly.pdbx_strand_id
1 'polypeptide(L)'
;MNANLLSTANGSPIQSMTERPQLVWGAPTAAERGPVIATLRNPDHRNAVGSHAGGYSVYRALAIAARTLAHDHIADLTDTAPVEQIGPHPQWCDARKIVSLDPWGHLVGEVFREHLKRGYDVRPTIAVTRAHIDMPEIRAAMAARRIRADGDIVSAHGSVRVMKAAIDPVWYLPGIAERFGLDETDLRRGLHEQTGGMYPELVSRPDLKVFLPPIGGATIYCFGDSAKLGDGLTPLACRVHDECNGSDVFGSDICTCRPYLAHGIEIAIQMAQAGGVGLVVYNRKEGRALGEVTKFLVYNARKRQKGGDRPADYFARTECVAGVRDMRFQELMPDVLHWLGITRIHRFASMSDMKCDALLRQGIAIDERVPLPDDMIPPDARVEIEAKLAAGYFAGERPRGDYAGTVGRGLHE
;
A
#
# COMPACT_ATOMS: atom_id res chain seq x y z
N MET A 1 -57.63 53.65 -20.88
CA MET A 1 -58.20 52.57 -20.11
C MET A 1 -57.16 51.46 -20.01
N ASN A 2 -56.63 51.39 -18.86
CA ASN A 2 -56.14 50.23 -18.14
C ASN A 2 -55.70 48.98 -18.91
N ALA A 3 -54.48 48.70 -18.78
CA ALA A 3 -54.10 47.34 -18.46
C ALA A 3 -52.84 47.40 -17.60
N ASN A 4 -53.07 47.15 -16.38
CA ASN A 4 -52.10 46.71 -15.35
C ASN A 4 -51.71 45.27 -15.57
N LEU A 5 -50.60 44.94 -14.94
CA LEU A 5 -50.21 43.63 -14.44
C LEU A 5 -49.32 42.83 -15.39
N LEU A 6 -48.24 42.32 -14.96
CA LEU A 6 -47.90 41.70 -13.68
C LEU A 6 -46.36 41.71 -13.47
N SER A 7 -45.95 42.37 -12.47
CA SER A 7 -44.76 42.04 -11.75
C SER A 7 -45.07 40.80 -10.92
N THR A 8 -44.40 39.68 -11.17
CA THR A 8 -43.97 38.69 -10.18
C THR A 8 -43.03 37.74 -10.88
N ALA A 9 -41.80 38.07 -10.94
CA ALA A 9 -40.77 37.07 -11.03
C ALA A 9 -39.92 37.20 -9.78
N ASN A 10 -40.31 36.53 -8.74
CA ASN A 10 -39.36 36.08 -7.73
C ASN A 10 -38.34 35.18 -8.41
N GLY A 11 -37.37 35.77 -9.02
CA GLY A 11 -36.13 35.12 -9.37
C GLY A 11 -35.43 34.81 -8.07
N SER A 12 -35.67 33.59 -7.55
CA SER A 12 -34.69 32.98 -6.65
C SER A 12 -33.33 33.15 -7.33
N PRO A 13 -32.31 33.65 -6.63
CA PRO A 13 -30.98 33.70 -7.23
C PRO A 13 -30.64 32.27 -7.65
N ILE A 14 -30.34 32.08 -8.92
CA ILE A 14 -29.73 30.87 -9.45
C ILE A 14 -28.57 30.62 -8.49
N GLN A 15 -28.71 29.59 -7.65
CA GLN A 15 -27.61 29.12 -6.81
C GLN A 15 -26.44 28.93 -7.76
N SER A 16 -25.40 29.74 -7.55
CA SER A 16 -24.16 29.61 -8.30
C SER A 16 -23.79 28.14 -8.36
N MET A 17 -23.63 27.60 -9.56
CA MET A 17 -23.09 26.27 -9.75
C MET A 17 -21.88 26.18 -8.82
N THR A 18 -21.98 25.38 -7.79
CA THR A 18 -20.89 25.19 -6.83
C THR A 18 -19.71 24.66 -7.62
N GLU A 19 -18.70 25.50 -7.81
CA GLU A 19 -17.48 25.11 -8.49
C GLU A 19 -16.95 23.83 -7.81
N ARG A 20 -16.65 22.81 -8.61
CA ARG A 20 -16.03 21.60 -8.11
C ARG A 20 -14.75 21.95 -7.38
N PRO A 21 -14.49 21.41 -6.18
CA PRO A 21 -13.22 21.57 -5.52
C PRO A 21 -12.09 21.15 -6.44
N GLN A 22 -11.17 22.07 -6.69
CA GLN A 22 -9.98 21.79 -7.49
C GLN A 22 -8.96 21.02 -6.66
N LEU A 23 -8.24 20.13 -7.30
CA LEU A 23 -7.12 19.42 -6.70
C LEU A 23 -5.81 20.01 -7.19
N VAL A 24 -5.00 20.50 -6.25
CA VAL A 24 -3.63 20.99 -6.50
C VAL A 24 -2.66 20.03 -5.82
N TRP A 25 -2.26 18.99 -6.57
CA TRP A 25 -1.37 17.96 -6.04
C TRP A 25 -0.01 18.57 -5.66
N GLY A 26 0.46 18.31 -4.43
CA GLY A 26 1.68 18.91 -3.91
C GLY A 26 1.53 20.28 -3.27
N ALA A 27 0.31 20.84 -3.17
CA ALA A 27 0.11 22.09 -2.46
C ALA A 27 0.51 21.97 -0.97
N PRO A 28 1.06 23.05 -0.37
CA PRO A 28 1.66 23.02 0.97
C PRO A 28 0.65 22.86 2.10
N THR A 29 -0.61 23.21 1.86
CA THR A 29 -1.67 23.09 2.87
C THR A 29 -2.85 22.27 2.35
N ALA A 30 -3.62 21.68 3.26
CA ALA A 30 -4.82 20.95 2.92
C ALA A 30 -5.84 21.81 2.17
N ALA A 31 -6.00 23.08 2.58
CA ALA A 31 -6.94 24.00 1.96
C ALA A 31 -6.59 24.29 0.48
N GLU A 32 -5.31 24.50 0.20
CA GLU A 32 -4.82 24.74 -1.17
C GLU A 32 -4.84 23.47 -2.01
N ARG A 33 -4.55 22.31 -1.40
CA ARG A 33 -4.58 21.03 -2.10
C ARG A 33 -6.00 20.65 -2.52
N GLY A 34 -6.98 20.89 -1.70
CA GLY A 34 -8.35 20.45 -1.89
C GLY A 34 -8.60 18.96 -1.58
N PRO A 35 -9.85 18.58 -1.28
CA PRO A 35 -10.23 17.21 -0.96
C PRO A 35 -10.34 16.34 -2.21
N VAL A 36 -10.11 15.03 -2.07
CA VAL A 36 -10.44 14.02 -3.09
C VAL A 36 -11.92 13.65 -2.95
N ILE A 37 -12.70 13.85 -4.02
CA ILE A 37 -14.13 13.57 -4.06
C ILE A 37 -14.44 12.66 -5.24
N ALA A 38 -14.88 11.45 -4.95
CA ALA A 38 -15.28 10.45 -5.94
C ALA A 38 -16.62 9.81 -5.56
N THR A 39 -17.57 10.64 -5.13
CA THR A 39 -18.89 10.18 -4.72
C THR A 39 -19.71 9.63 -5.90
N LEU A 40 -20.47 8.55 -5.65
CA LEU A 40 -21.52 8.08 -6.58
C LEU A 40 -22.84 8.83 -6.39
N ARG A 41 -23.00 9.55 -5.27
CA ARG A 41 -24.21 10.27 -4.91
C ARG A 41 -24.47 11.49 -5.79
N ASN A 42 -23.45 12.28 -6.02
CA ASN A 42 -23.52 13.50 -6.84
C ASN A 42 -22.34 13.57 -7.82
N PRO A 43 -22.53 13.11 -9.07
CA PRO A 43 -21.47 13.12 -10.08
C PRO A 43 -20.91 14.53 -10.37
N ASP A 44 -21.70 15.60 -10.16
CA ASP A 44 -21.25 16.97 -10.40
C ASP A 44 -20.19 17.43 -9.39
N HIS A 45 -20.14 16.80 -8.22
CA HIS A 45 -19.13 17.09 -7.20
C HIS A 45 -17.80 16.37 -7.41
N ARG A 46 -17.72 15.37 -8.31
CA ARG A 46 -16.52 14.57 -8.50
C ARG A 46 -15.36 15.37 -9.06
N ASN A 47 -14.20 15.17 -8.48
CA ASN A 47 -12.91 15.61 -9.04
C ASN A 47 -11.92 14.44 -9.20
N ALA A 48 -12.36 13.20 -8.94
CA ALA A 48 -11.61 11.97 -9.12
C ALA A 48 -12.45 10.91 -9.85
N VAL A 49 -11.78 10.05 -10.61
CA VAL A 49 -12.36 8.84 -11.24
C VAL A 49 -12.36 7.71 -10.23
N GLY A 50 -13.37 6.85 -10.25
CA GLY A 50 -13.49 5.72 -9.36
C GLY A 50 -14.33 5.99 -8.11
N SER A 51 -14.08 5.27 -7.03
CA SER A 51 -14.86 5.35 -5.79
C SER A 51 -13.99 5.12 -4.57
N HIS A 52 -14.29 5.81 -3.47
CA HIS A 52 -13.60 5.65 -2.18
C HIS A 52 -13.73 4.25 -1.56
N ALA A 53 -14.60 3.39 -2.08
CA ALA A 53 -14.74 2.03 -1.57
C ALA A 53 -13.54 1.11 -1.91
N GLY A 54 -12.50 1.64 -2.59
CA GLY A 54 -11.33 0.84 -2.98
C GLY A 54 -11.75 -0.41 -3.78
N GLY A 55 -11.12 -1.56 -3.51
CA GLY A 55 -11.48 -2.85 -4.12
C GLY A 55 -12.87 -3.38 -3.75
N TYR A 56 -13.59 -2.74 -2.81
CA TYR A 56 -14.91 -3.16 -2.34
C TYR A 56 -16.07 -2.38 -2.97
N SER A 57 -15.83 -1.55 -3.96
CA SER A 57 -16.87 -0.77 -4.67
C SER A 57 -18.01 -1.63 -5.22
N VAL A 58 -17.71 -2.84 -5.68
CA VAL A 58 -18.71 -3.82 -6.16
C VAL A 58 -19.63 -4.26 -5.03
N TYR A 59 -19.13 -4.54 -3.84
CA TYR A 59 -19.94 -4.88 -2.67
C TYR A 59 -20.80 -3.71 -2.23
N ARG A 60 -20.28 -2.49 -2.27
CA ARG A 60 -21.04 -1.27 -2.01
C ARG A 60 -22.20 -1.13 -3.03
N ALA A 61 -21.94 -1.35 -4.31
CA ALA A 61 -22.97 -1.31 -5.34
C ALA A 61 -24.04 -2.38 -5.08
N LEU A 62 -23.66 -3.59 -4.70
CA LEU A 62 -24.60 -4.65 -4.33
C LEU A 62 -25.44 -4.27 -3.11
N ALA A 63 -24.84 -3.70 -2.07
CA ALA A 63 -25.54 -3.25 -0.86
C ALA A 63 -26.58 -2.16 -1.17
N ILE A 64 -26.28 -1.24 -2.08
CA ILE A 64 -27.22 -0.21 -2.56
C ILE A 64 -28.35 -0.86 -3.36
N ALA A 65 -28.04 -1.76 -4.30
CA ALA A 65 -29.04 -2.46 -5.09
C ALA A 65 -29.96 -3.34 -4.23
N ALA A 66 -29.42 -3.97 -3.19
CA ALA A 66 -30.17 -4.74 -2.20
C ALA A 66 -30.93 -3.89 -1.18
N ARG A 67 -30.80 -2.56 -1.25
CA ARG A 67 -31.45 -1.59 -0.31
C ARG A 67 -31.00 -1.75 1.15
N THR A 68 -29.83 -2.32 1.40
CA THR A 68 -29.23 -2.41 2.74
C THR A 68 -28.36 -1.20 3.04
N LEU A 69 -27.98 -0.44 2.03
CA LEU A 69 -27.25 0.82 2.12
C LEU A 69 -27.98 1.90 1.32
N ALA A 70 -28.31 3.02 1.94
CA ALA A 70 -28.88 4.17 1.24
C ALA A 70 -27.84 4.75 0.25
N HIS A 71 -28.26 5.02 -0.99
CA HIS A 71 -27.36 5.54 -2.03
C HIS A 71 -26.81 6.93 -1.70
N ASP A 72 -27.56 7.72 -0.94
CA ASP A 72 -27.26 9.07 -0.50
C ASP A 72 -26.58 9.12 0.89
N HIS A 73 -26.24 7.97 1.46
CA HIS A 73 -25.54 7.91 2.74
C HIS A 73 -24.20 8.67 2.67
N ILE A 74 -23.99 9.59 3.60
CA ILE A 74 -22.72 10.25 3.86
C ILE A 74 -22.13 9.61 5.13
N ALA A 75 -20.81 9.35 5.11
CA ALA A 75 -20.13 8.83 6.27
C ALA A 75 -20.21 9.84 7.44
N ASP A 76 -20.64 9.37 8.60
CA ASP A 76 -20.50 10.12 9.85
C ASP A 76 -19.04 9.98 10.33
N LEU A 77 -18.31 11.08 10.34
CA LEU A 77 -16.93 11.14 10.78
C LEU A 77 -16.78 11.64 12.22
N THR A 78 -17.87 11.69 13.00
CA THR A 78 -17.83 12.02 14.42
C THR A 78 -17.03 10.95 15.18
N ASP A 79 -16.09 11.39 16.02
CA ASP A 79 -15.21 10.54 16.83
C ASP A 79 -14.35 9.51 16.03
N THR A 80 -14.14 9.77 14.73
CA THR A 80 -13.30 8.93 13.86
C THR A 80 -11.89 9.51 13.61
N ALA A 81 -11.53 10.56 14.36
CA ALA A 81 -10.22 11.18 14.22
C ALA A 81 -9.07 10.18 14.37
N PRO A 82 -7.95 10.37 13.66
CA PRO A 82 -6.79 9.49 13.80
C PRO A 82 -6.25 9.54 15.23
N VAL A 83 -5.80 8.39 15.75
CA VAL A 83 -5.20 8.29 17.10
C VAL A 83 -3.85 9.00 17.17
N GLU A 84 -3.23 9.25 16.02
CA GLU A 84 -1.97 9.97 15.86
C GLU A 84 -2.02 10.79 14.59
N GLN A 85 -1.56 12.03 14.67
CA GLN A 85 -1.42 12.89 13.52
C GLN A 85 -0.05 12.67 12.87
N ILE A 86 -0.04 12.44 11.56
CA ILE A 86 1.16 12.28 10.76
C ILE A 86 1.29 13.51 9.87
N GLY A 87 2.48 14.15 9.90
CA GLY A 87 2.78 15.32 9.09
C GLY A 87 2.01 16.58 9.47
N PRO A 88 1.97 17.56 8.56
CA PRO A 88 2.53 17.52 7.21
C PRO A 88 4.06 17.44 7.19
N HIS A 89 4.60 16.67 6.24
CA HIS A 89 6.04 16.58 6.00
C HIS A 89 6.41 17.30 4.68
N PRO A 90 7.67 17.78 4.52
CA PRO A 90 8.09 18.47 3.29
C PRO A 90 7.86 17.66 2.00
N GLN A 91 7.94 16.34 2.07
CA GLN A 91 7.70 15.43 0.95
C GLN A 91 6.27 15.51 0.39
N TRP A 92 5.29 15.96 1.18
CA TRP A 92 3.90 16.12 0.73
C TRP A 92 3.73 17.24 -0.30
N CYS A 93 4.63 18.22 -0.28
CA CYS A 93 4.63 19.36 -1.19
C CYS A 93 5.34 19.08 -2.53
N ASP A 94 5.99 17.93 -2.69
CA ASP A 94 6.56 17.49 -3.97
C ASP A 94 5.60 16.53 -4.67
N ALA A 95 4.92 16.99 -5.71
CA ALA A 95 3.94 16.22 -6.48
C ALA A 95 4.50 14.94 -7.14
N ARG A 96 5.84 14.78 -7.19
CA ARG A 96 6.50 13.59 -7.73
C ARG A 96 6.82 12.55 -6.65
N LYS A 97 6.88 12.96 -5.36
CA LYS A 97 7.22 12.09 -4.24
C LYS A 97 6.06 11.21 -3.79
N ILE A 98 4.84 11.71 -3.85
CA ILE A 98 3.64 10.99 -3.45
C ILE A 98 2.63 11.07 -4.60
N VAL A 99 2.49 10.00 -5.36
CA VAL A 99 1.60 9.92 -6.53
C VAL A 99 0.57 8.80 -6.42
N SER A 100 0.67 7.93 -5.40
CA SER A 100 -0.17 6.74 -5.27
C SER A 100 -1.02 6.68 -4.00
N LEU A 101 -1.02 7.74 -3.17
CA LEU A 101 -1.88 7.89 -1.99
C LEU A 101 -2.21 9.36 -1.74
N ASP A 102 -3.31 9.63 -1.03
CA ASP A 102 -3.66 10.97 -0.57
C ASP A 102 -3.00 11.28 0.78
N PRO A 103 -1.99 12.17 0.85
CA PRO A 103 -1.28 12.43 2.09
C PRO A 103 -2.16 13.01 3.21
N TRP A 104 -3.24 13.72 2.86
CA TRP A 104 -4.18 14.31 3.82
C TRP A 104 -5.31 13.37 4.25
N GLY A 105 -5.37 12.17 3.66
CA GLY A 105 -6.51 11.25 3.81
C GLY A 105 -6.88 10.87 5.24
N HIS A 106 -5.90 10.81 6.16
CA HIS A 106 -6.18 10.48 7.58
C HIS A 106 -6.79 11.65 8.37
N LEU A 107 -6.69 12.88 7.85
CA LEU A 107 -7.19 14.11 8.49
C LEU A 107 -8.47 14.64 7.84
N VAL A 108 -9.11 13.89 6.96
CA VAL A 108 -10.26 14.34 6.16
C VAL A 108 -11.36 14.97 7.02
N GLY A 109 -11.72 14.35 8.14
CA GLY A 109 -12.77 14.85 9.03
C GLY A 109 -12.45 16.20 9.66
N GLU A 110 -11.17 16.53 9.80
CA GLU A 110 -10.69 17.79 10.37
C GLU A 110 -10.41 18.84 9.30
N VAL A 111 -9.53 18.52 8.35
CA VAL A 111 -8.99 19.51 7.40
C VAL A 111 -10.00 19.88 6.31
N PHE A 112 -10.96 19.01 6.00
CA PHE A 112 -12.01 19.26 5.01
C PHE A 112 -13.41 19.43 5.63
N ARG A 113 -13.48 19.79 6.91
CA ARG A 113 -14.74 19.99 7.66
C ARG A 113 -15.72 20.94 6.95
N GLU A 114 -15.22 22.02 6.34
CA GLU A 114 -16.08 22.96 5.65
C GLU A 114 -16.67 22.40 4.35
N HIS A 115 -15.97 21.50 3.68
CA HIS A 115 -16.52 20.77 2.53
C HIS A 115 -17.62 19.81 2.97
N LEU A 116 -17.39 19.08 4.06
CA LEU A 116 -18.40 18.17 4.65
C LEU A 116 -19.68 18.94 5.04
N LYS A 117 -19.55 20.10 5.70
CA LYS A 117 -20.69 20.97 6.04
C LYS A 117 -21.46 21.46 4.81
N ARG A 118 -20.79 21.63 3.69
CA ARG A 118 -21.38 22.02 2.40
C ARG A 118 -22.01 20.84 1.67
N GLY A 119 -22.01 19.63 2.25
CA GLY A 119 -22.62 18.43 1.70
C GLY A 119 -21.78 17.67 0.68
N TYR A 120 -20.47 17.95 0.58
CA TYR A 120 -19.57 17.10 -0.20
C TYR A 120 -19.34 15.76 0.50
N ASP A 121 -19.36 14.68 -0.25
CA ASP A 121 -19.04 13.33 0.26
C ASP A 121 -17.52 13.10 0.21
N VAL A 122 -16.82 13.70 1.17
CA VAL A 122 -15.36 13.55 1.34
C VAL A 122 -15.10 12.44 2.35
N ARG A 123 -14.40 11.39 1.92
CA ARG A 123 -14.15 10.21 2.75
C ARG A 123 -12.67 10.02 3.02
N PRO A 124 -12.29 9.50 4.19
CA PRO A 124 -10.91 9.14 4.46
C PRO A 124 -10.43 8.06 3.49
N THR A 125 -9.20 8.22 3.01
CA THR A 125 -8.44 7.22 2.25
C THR A 125 -7.35 6.58 3.11
N ILE A 126 -7.11 7.15 4.29
CA ILE A 126 -6.18 6.63 5.30
C ILE A 126 -6.88 6.69 6.66
N ALA A 127 -6.73 5.62 7.44
CA ALA A 127 -7.20 5.56 8.82
C ALA A 127 -6.07 5.08 9.74
N VAL A 128 -5.86 5.76 10.87
CA VAL A 128 -4.79 5.47 11.83
C VAL A 128 -5.40 5.04 13.16
N THR A 129 -4.97 3.88 13.67
CA THR A 129 -5.41 3.31 14.95
C THR A 129 -4.27 2.64 15.69
N ARG A 130 -4.53 2.17 16.93
CA ARG A 130 -3.60 1.37 17.73
C ARG A 130 -4.11 -0.04 17.88
N ALA A 131 -3.20 -0.99 18.01
CA ALA A 131 -3.52 -2.39 18.27
C ALA A 131 -2.39 -3.08 19.03
N HIS A 132 -2.65 -4.31 19.44
CA HIS A 132 -1.62 -5.26 19.83
C HIS A 132 -1.61 -6.40 18.82
N ILE A 133 -0.41 -6.84 18.43
CA ILE A 133 -0.22 -8.03 17.61
C ILE A 133 0.40 -9.14 18.44
N ASP A 134 0.07 -10.39 18.13
CA ASP A 134 0.60 -11.59 18.76
C ASP A 134 0.97 -12.60 17.67
N MET A 135 2.21 -13.10 17.73
CA MET A 135 2.73 -14.07 16.76
C MET A 135 3.62 -15.09 17.50
N PRO A 136 3.56 -16.38 17.14
CA PRO A 136 4.42 -17.40 17.77
C PRO A 136 5.92 -17.11 17.58
N GLU A 137 6.32 -16.48 16.47
CA GLU A 137 7.70 -16.11 16.18
C GLU A 137 8.23 -15.05 17.16
N ILE A 138 7.38 -14.13 17.63
CA ILE A 138 7.75 -13.14 18.65
C ILE A 138 8.06 -13.84 19.97
N ARG A 139 7.20 -14.79 20.38
CA ARG A 139 7.43 -15.60 21.60
C ARG A 139 8.69 -16.45 21.49
N ALA A 140 8.94 -17.02 20.30
CA ALA A 140 10.18 -17.76 20.04
C ALA A 140 11.42 -16.84 20.11
N ALA A 141 11.37 -15.65 19.57
CA ALA A 141 12.43 -14.65 19.65
C ALA A 141 12.70 -14.20 21.10
N MET A 142 11.63 -14.05 21.93
CA MET A 142 11.75 -13.79 23.36
C MET A 142 12.45 -14.95 24.12
N ALA A 143 12.02 -16.18 23.87
CA ALA A 143 12.64 -17.37 24.49
C ALA A 143 14.13 -17.47 24.10
N ALA A 144 14.49 -17.12 22.88
CA ALA A 144 15.87 -17.05 22.41
C ALA A 144 16.61 -15.76 22.84
N ARG A 145 15.99 -14.89 23.63
CA ARG A 145 16.54 -13.62 24.12
C ARG A 145 16.97 -12.62 23.03
N ARG A 146 16.41 -12.73 21.82
CA ARG A 146 16.61 -11.77 20.73
C ARG A 146 15.72 -10.53 20.87
N ILE A 147 14.56 -10.70 21.53
CA ILE A 147 13.63 -9.65 21.94
C ILE A 147 13.40 -9.80 23.45
N ARG A 148 13.18 -8.71 24.15
CA ARG A 148 12.88 -8.70 25.59
C ARG A 148 11.45 -8.25 25.87
N ALA A 149 10.87 -8.74 26.96
CA ALA A 149 9.65 -8.17 27.53
C ALA A 149 10.05 -6.89 28.29
N ASP A 150 9.76 -5.72 27.71
CA ASP A 150 10.10 -4.42 28.32
C ASP A 150 8.89 -3.74 28.99
N GLY A 151 7.69 -4.29 28.81
CA GLY A 151 6.44 -3.75 29.34
C GLY A 151 5.92 -2.52 28.59
N ASP A 152 6.69 -1.99 27.65
CA ASP A 152 6.32 -0.84 26.83
C ASP A 152 5.99 -1.26 25.40
N ILE A 153 6.93 -1.82 24.66
CA ILE A 153 6.74 -2.31 23.29
C ILE A 153 6.22 -3.74 23.31
N VAL A 154 6.86 -4.60 24.10
CA VAL A 154 6.55 -6.03 24.21
C VAL A 154 6.11 -6.37 25.63
N SER A 155 4.90 -6.91 25.78
CA SER A 155 4.37 -7.37 27.05
C SER A 155 5.08 -8.63 27.55
N ALA A 156 4.89 -8.98 28.84
CA ALA A 156 5.41 -10.22 29.41
C ALA A 156 4.96 -11.50 28.68
N HIS A 157 3.84 -11.45 27.96
CA HIS A 157 3.24 -12.56 27.23
C HIS A 157 3.56 -12.57 25.73
N GLY A 158 4.36 -11.59 25.24
CA GLY A 158 4.74 -11.50 23.83
C GLY A 158 3.76 -10.74 22.95
N SER A 159 2.74 -10.09 23.51
CA SER A 159 1.90 -9.16 22.78
C SER A 159 2.64 -7.85 22.52
N VAL A 160 2.60 -7.35 21.31
CA VAL A 160 3.38 -6.18 20.85
C VAL A 160 2.45 -5.02 20.53
N ARG A 161 2.65 -3.89 21.16
CA ARG A 161 1.91 -2.65 20.88
C ARG A 161 2.37 -2.04 19.56
N VAL A 162 1.41 -1.69 18.70
CA VAL A 162 1.68 -1.09 17.39
C VAL A 162 0.72 0.04 17.08
N MET A 163 1.21 1.08 16.42
CA MET A 163 0.37 1.97 15.64
C MET A 163 0.14 1.32 14.27
N LYS A 164 -1.10 1.38 13.79
CA LYS A 164 -1.48 0.87 12.46
C LYS A 164 -2.08 1.98 11.62
N ALA A 165 -1.70 2.02 10.33
CA ALA A 165 -2.39 2.85 9.36
C ALA A 165 -2.81 2.00 8.15
N ALA A 166 -4.12 2.04 7.84
CA ALA A 166 -4.66 1.45 6.62
C ALA A 166 -4.73 2.54 5.55
N ILE A 167 -4.29 2.22 4.33
CA ILE A 167 -4.18 3.16 3.20
C ILE A 167 -4.91 2.57 2.00
N ASP A 168 -5.88 3.30 1.46
CA ASP A 168 -6.46 3.04 0.15
C ASP A 168 -5.69 3.80 -0.93
N PRO A 169 -5.47 3.22 -2.12
CA PRO A 169 -4.71 3.86 -3.18
C PRO A 169 -5.47 5.06 -3.76
N VAL A 170 -4.73 6.15 -3.98
CA VAL A 170 -5.21 7.35 -4.66
C VAL A 170 -4.15 7.75 -5.67
N TRP A 171 -4.39 7.47 -6.95
CA TRP A 171 -3.41 7.68 -8.00
C TRP A 171 -3.55 9.07 -8.63
N TYR A 172 -2.51 9.88 -8.52
CA TYR A 172 -2.36 11.10 -9.30
C TYR A 172 -1.79 10.74 -10.68
N LEU A 173 -2.66 10.65 -11.69
CA LEU A 173 -2.35 10.09 -13.00
C LEU A 173 -1.18 10.79 -13.72
N PRO A 174 -1.06 12.14 -13.72
CA PRO A 174 0.11 12.78 -14.30
C PRO A 174 1.42 12.36 -13.64
N GLY A 175 1.43 12.26 -12.29
CA GLY A 175 2.62 11.85 -11.55
C GLY A 175 2.95 10.36 -11.72
N ILE A 176 1.95 9.50 -11.86
CA ILE A 176 2.15 8.08 -12.22
C ILE A 176 2.77 7.99 -13.62
N ALA A 177 2.22 8.70 -14.61
CA ALA A 177 2.74 8.69 -15.96
C ALA A 177 4.20 9.19 -16.01
N GLU A 178 4.51 10.30 -15.35
CA GLU A 178 5.88 10.84 -15.25
C GLU A 178 6.83 9.83 -14.61
N ARG A 179 6.44 9.19 -13.49
CA ARG A 179 7.28 8.23 -12.77
C ARG A 179 7.67 7.01 -13.60
N PHE A 180 6.78 6.57 -14.47
CA PHE A 180 7.01 5.42 -15.36
C PHE A 180 7.47 5.81 -16.78
N GLY A 181 7.65 7.10 -17.06
CA GLY A 181 8.03 7.59 -18.39
C GLY A 181 6.99 7.29 -19.46
N LEU A 182 5.70 7.34 -19.10
CA LEU A 182 4.56 7.06 -19.98
C LEU A 182 3.87 8.35 -20.41
N ASP A 183 3.21 8.32 -21.56
CA ASP A 183 2.21 9.33 -21.90
C ASP A 183 0.95 9.14 -21.03
N GLU A 184 0.39 10.24 -20.47
CA GLU A 184 -0.79 10.16 -19.60
C GLU A 184 -2.01 9.59 -20.36
N THR A 185 -2.16 9.88 -21.65
CA THR A 185 -3.27 9.39 -22.48
C THR A 185 -3.17 7.90 -22.69
N ASP A 186 -1.97 7.38 -22.92
CA ASP A 186 -1.73 5.94 -23.07
C ASP A 186 -1.94 5.19 -21.76
N LEU A 187 -1.49 5.76 -20.64
CA LEU A 187 -1.77 5.20 -19.32
C LEU A 187 -3.28 5.11 -19.06
N ARG A 188 -4.03 6.18 -19.33
CA ARG A 188 -5.49 6.23 -19.13
C ARG A 188 -6.22 5.24 -20.03
N ARG A 189 -5.81 5.13 -21.29
CA ARG A 189 -6.35 4.16 -22.24
C ARG A 189 -6.11 2.73 -21.76
N GLY A 190 -4.88 2.39 -21.36
CA GLY A 190 -4.53 1.09 -20.82
C GLY A 190 -5.34 0.73 -19.57
N LEU A 191 -5.48 1.67 -18.63
CA LEU A 191 -6.31 1.47 -17.44
C LEU A 191 -7.79 1.23 -17.80
N HIS A 192 -8.34 2.00 -18.75
CA HIS A 192 -9.72 1.83 -19.21
C HIS A 192 -9.93 0.46 -19.86
N GLU A 193 -9.09 0.08 -20.80
CA GLU A 193 -9.19 -1.19 -21.54
C GLU A 193 -9.03 -2.40 -20.60
N GLN A 194 -8.01 -2.39 -19.74
CA GLN A 194 -7.73 -3.52 -18.84
C GLN A 194 -8.70 -3.64 -17.66
N THR A 195 -9.48 -2.61 -17.37
CA THR A 195 -10.62 -2.70 -16.44
C THR A 195 -11.94 -3.03 -17.15
N GLY A 196 -11.91 -3.43 -18.43
CA GLY A 196 -13.10 -3.74 -19.21
C GLY A 196 -14.04 -2.56 -19.41
N GLY A 197 -13.52 -1.33 -19.43
CA GLY A 197 -14.30 -0.11 -19.58
C GLY A 197 -15.07 0.32 -18.33
N MET A 198 -14.73 -0.22 -17.15
CA MET A 198 -15.43 0.06 -15.89
C MET A 198 -15.42 1.57 -15.52
N TYR A 199 -14.39 2.30 -15.96
CA TYR A 199 -14.22 3.73 -15.66
C TYR A 199 -14.08 4.54 -16.95
N PRO A 200 -15.20 4.85 -17.67
CA PRO A 200 -15.16 5.60 -18.92
C PRO A 200 -14.58 6.99 -18.77
N GLU A 201 -14.68 7.59 -17.58
CA GLU A 201 -14.09 8.89 -17.27
C GLU A 201 -12.56 8.93 -17.42
N LEU A 202 -11.88 7.80 -17.35
CA LEU A 202 -10.43 7.74 -17.62
C LEU A 202 -10.08 8.29 -19.00
N VAL A 203 -10.93 8.03 -20.01
CA VAL A 203 -10.71 8.49 -21.40
C VAL A 203 -11.56 9.72 -21.76
N SER A 204 -12.76 9.88 -21.19
CA SER A 204 -13.69 10.96 -21.53
C SER A 204 -13.49 12.23 -20.69
N ARG A 205 -12.78 12.15 -19.55
CA ARG A 205 -12.62 13.25 -18.58
C ARG A 205 -11.14 13.48 -18.23
N PRO A 206 -10.33 13.96 -19.18
CA PRO A 206 -8.89 14.23 -18.94
C PRO A 206 -8.64 15.35 -17.93
N ASP A 207 -9.67 16.13 -17.58
CA ASP A 207 -9.65 17.11 -16.51
C ASP A 207 -9.62 16.48 -15.11
N LEU A 208 -10.12 15.25 -14.93
CA LEU A 208 -10.05 14.52 -13.68
C LEU A 208 -8.68 13.84 -13.56
N LYS A 209 -7.79 14.45 -12.78
CA LYS A 209 -6.37 14.03 -12.69
C LYS A 209 -6.13 12.92 -11.66
N VAL A 210 -7.12 12.57 -10.87
CA VAL A 210 -7.01 11.56 -9.81
C VAL A 210 -7.89 10.36 -10.13
N PHE A 211 -7.33 9.18 -9.90
CA PHE A 211 -8.00 7.89 -10.04
C PHE A 211 -7.93 7.11 -8.71
N LEU A 212 -9.04 6.55 -8.30
CA LEU A 212 -9.14 5.62 -7.17
C LEU A 212 -9.24 4.19 -7.74
N PRO A 213 -8.12 3.50 -7.90
CA PRO A 213 -8.13 2.18 -8.54
C PRO A 213 -8.78 1.13 -7.63
N PRO A 214 -9.52 0.15 -8.19
CA PRO A 214 -10.16 -0.91 -7.44
C PRO A 214 -9.16 -2.03 -7.06
N ILE A 215 -8.09 -1.67 -6.38
CA ILE A 215 -7.03 -2.57 -5.93
C ILE A 215 -6.86 -2.49 -4.42
N GLY A 216 -6.24 -3.50 -3.82
CA GLY A 216 -5.87 -3.47 -2.42
C GLY A 216 -4.82 -2.38 -2.14
N GLY A 217 -4.92 -1.77 -0.96
CA GLY A 217 -3.97 -0.77 -0.50
C GLY A 217 -2.82 -1.37 0.31
N ALA A 218 -2.41 -0.65 1.33
CA ALA A 218 -1.37 -1.07 2.25
C ALA A 218 -1.82 -0.93 3.70
N THR A 219 -1.18 -1.68 4.59
CA THR A 219 -1.25 -1.45 6.03
C THR A 219 0.16 -1.22 6.57
N ILE A 220 0.33 -0.17 7.34
CA ILE A 220 1.58 0.12 8.04
C ILE A 220 1.46 -0.38 9.47
N TYR A 221 2.53 -0.95 9.99
CA TYR A 221 2.72 -1.28 11.38
C TYR A 221 3.95 -0.54 11.88
N CYS A 222 3.78 0.35 12.85
CA CYS A 222 4.86 1.10 13.49
C CYS A 222 5.07 0.58 14.91
N PHE A 223 6.31 0.27 15.24
CA PHE A 223 6.79 -0.26 16.51
C PHE A 223 7.61 0.83 17.20
N GLY A 224 7.30 1.11 18.45
CA GLY A 224 7.90 2.19 19.21
C GLY A 224 7.14 3.51 19.08
N ASP A 225 7.84 4.62 19.23
CA ASP A 225 7.26 5.96 19.25
C ASP A 225 7.10 6.51 17.82
N SER A 226 5.87 6.46 17.29
CA SER A 226 5.53 6.96 15.95
C SER A 226 5.75 8.47 15.77
N ALA A 227 5.77 9.26 16.85
CA ALA A 227 6.05 10.68 16.78
C ALA A 227 7.50 10.98 16.32
N LYS A 228 8.39 9.98 16.41
CA LYS A 228 9.76 10.07 15.91
C LYS A 228 9.92 9.71 14.44
N LEU A 229 8.86 9.26 13.76
CA LEU A 229 8.91 9.02 12.32
C LEU A 229 9.20 10.34 11.58
N GLY A 230 10.14 10.30 10.65
CA GLY A 230 10.46 11.45 9.80
C GLY A 230 11.30 12.55 10.44
N ASP A 231 11.75 12.41 11.68
CA ASP A 231 12.66 13.39 12.32
C ASP A 231 14.09 13.39 11.73
N GLY A 232 14.44 12.35 10.98
CA GLY A 232 15.73 12.19 10.30
C GLY A 232 16.90 11.84 11.21
N LEU A 233 16.72 11.84 12.53
CA LEU A 233 17.75 11.55 13.54
C LEU A 233 17.53 10.21 14.23
N THR A 234 16.27 9.80 14.37
CA THR A 234 15.91 8.54 15.02
C THR A 234 16.23 7.35 14.12
N PRO A 235 17.01 6.36 14.62
CA PRO A 235 17.26 5.14 13.86
C PRO A 235 15.98 4.40 13.46
N LEU A 236 15.89 4.00 12.20
CA LEU A 236 14.73 3.33 11.63
C LEU A 236 15.12 1.96 11.06
N ALA A 237 14.38 0.92 11.47
CA ALA A 237 14.34 -0.35 10.77
C ALA A 237 13.07 -0.45 9.93
N CYS A 238 13.19 -0.92 8.69
CA CYS A 238 12.05 -1.01 7.79
C CYS A 238 12.00 -2.37 7.06
N ARG A 239 10.79 -2.92 6.96
CA ARG A 239 10.43 -4.02 6.06
C ARG A 239 9.30 -3.58 5.15
N VAL A 240 9.47 -3.71 3.85
CA VAL A 240 8.36 -3.62 2.89
C VAL A 240 8.01 -5.02 2.43
N HIS A 241 6.81 -5.45 2.78
CA HIS A 241 6.29 -6.79 2.54
C HIS A 241 5.14 -6.74 1.53
N ASP A 242 5.15 -7.67 0.59
CA ASP A 242 4.03 -7.89 -0.32
C ASP A 242 3.27 -9.13 0.14
N GLU A 243 1.95 -9.03 0.23
CA GLU A 243 1.05 -10.05 0.76
C GLU A 243 1.28 -11.43 0.17
N CYS A 244 1.18 -12.43 1.05
CA CYS A 244 1.14 -13.84 0.70
C CYS A 244 0.21 -14.57 1.69
N ASN A 245 -1.09 -14.60 1.40
CA ASN A 245 -2.11 -15.11 2.32
C ASN A 245 -1.78 -16.52 2.84
N GLY A 246 -1.46 -17.47 1.97
CA GLY A 246 -1.15 -18.85 2.35
C GLY A 246 0.04 -18.96 3.29
N SER A 247 1.10 -18.17 3.08
CA SER A 247 2.28 -18.18 3.94
C SER A 247 2.11 -17.33 5.18
N ASP A 248 1.67 -16.05 5.02
CA ASP A 248 1.62 -15.09 6.12
C ASP A 248 0.60 -15.48 7.19
N VAL A 249 -0.56 -16.02 6.78
CA VAL A 249 -1.65 -16.39 7.68
C VAL A 249 -1.58 -17.85 8.10
N PHE A 250 -1.36 -18.77 7.14
CA PHE A 250 -1.48 -20.21 7.37
C PHE A 250 -0.14 -20.94 7.45
N GLY A 251 0.99 -20.25 7.29
CA GLY A 251 2.31 -20.85 7.44
C GLY A 251 2.69 -21.82 6.33
N SER A 252 2.15 -21.64 5.10
CA SER A 252 2.54 -22.47 3.95
C SER A 252 4.05 -22.42 3.73
N ASP A 253 4.68 -23.59 3.61
CA ASP A 253 6.12 -23.80 3.51
C ASP A 253 6.70 -23.68 2.10
N ILE A 254 5.81 -23.50 1.08
CA ILE A 254 6.21 -23.46 -0.33
C ILE A 254 6.94 -22.16 -0.74
N CYS A 255 6.93 -21.17 0.12
CA CYS A 255 7.62 -19.89 -0.09
C CYS A 255 8.16 -19.29 1.21
N THR A 256 8.97 -18.25 1.09
CA THR A 256 9.65 -17.58 2.20
C THR A 256 8.93 -16.34 2.75
N CYS A 257 7.65 -16.12 2.38
CA CYS A 257 6.99 -14.84 2.71
C CYS A 257 6.82 -14.65 4.22
N ARG A 258 6.22 -15.62 4.95
CA ARG A 258 6.10 -15.55 6.41
C ARG A 258 7.43 -15.44 7.15
N PRO A 259 8.48 -16.24 6.83
CA PRO A 259 9.82 -16.02 7.40
C PRO A 259 10.35 -14.60 7.23
N TYR A 260 10.20 -14.02 6.04
CA TYR A 260 10.57 -12.62 5.81
C TYR A 260 9.75 -11.62 6.62
N LEU A 261 8.45 -11.86 6.78
CA LEU A 261 7.56 -11.01 7.57
C LEU A 261 7.96 -11.07 9.04
N ALA A 262 8.09 -12.27 9.59
CA ALA A 262 8.46 -12.52 10.99
C ALA A 262 9.84 -11.92 11.31
N HIS A 263 10.84 -12.13 10.45
CA HIS A 263 12.17 -11.55 10.61
C HIS A 263 12.14 -10.02 10.54
N GLY A 264 11.38 -9.45 9.60
CA GLY A 264 11.21 -8.00 9.50
C GLY A 264 10.54 -7.39 10.74
N ILE A 265 9.55 -8.07 11.32
CA ILE A 265 8.91 -7.67 12.58
C ILE A 265 9.90 -7.76 13.75
N GLU A 266 10.69 -8.83 13.83
CA GLU A 266 11.71 -8.99 14.88
C GLU A 266 12.73 -7.83 14.84
N ILE A 267 13.26 -7.50 13.65
CA ILE A 267 14.19 -6.37 13.46
C ILE A 267 13.55 -5.04 13.84
N ALA A 268 12.27 -4.85 13.47
CA ALA A 268 11.51 -3.63 13.80
C ALA A 268 11.33 -3.49 15.32
N ILE A 269 11.02 -4.57 16.03
CA ILE A 269 10.90 -4.57 17.49
C ILE A 269 12.27 -4.30 18.15
N GLN A 270 13.33 -4.95 17.69
CA GLN A 270 14.69 -4.71 18.19
C GLN A 270 15.12 -3.24 18.05
N MET A 271 14.84 -2.63 16.90
CA MET A 271 15.12 -1.22 16.67
C MET A 271 14.33 -0.32 17.64
N ALA A 272 13.07 -0.59 17.83
CA ALA A 272 12.21 0.15 18.76
C ALA A 272 12.70 -0.01 20.22
N GLN A 273 13.09 -1.21 20.64
CA GLN A 273 13.67 -1.48 21.97
C GLN A 273 15.03 -0.85 22.19
N ALA A 274 15.74 -0.50 21.10
CA ALA A 274 17.00 0.26 21.15
C ALA A 274 16.78 1.78 21.15
N GLY A 275 15.53 2.26 21.24
CA GLY A 275 15.16 3.68 21.26
C GLY A 275 14.90 4.30 19.90
N GLY A 276 15.02 3.51 18.81
CA GLY A 276 14.62 3.87 17.45
C GLY A 276 13.17 3.57 17.16
N VAL A 277 12.84 3.44 15.87
CA VAL A 277 11.49 3.07 15.38
C VAL A 277 11.59 1.89 14.42
N GLY A 278 10.63 0.97 14.53
CA GLY A 278 10.45 -0.11 13.59
C GLY A 278 9.25 0.12 12.67
N LEU A 279 9.35 -0.26 11.41
CA LEU A 279 8.30 -0.08 10.42
C LEU A 279 8.12 -1.33 9.57
N VAL A 280 6.88 -1.81 9.43
CA VAL A 280 6.51 -2.80 8.43
C VAL A 280 5.42 -2.20 7.54
N VAL A 281 5.70 -2.10 6.24
CA VAL A 281 4.72 -1.73 5.21
C VAL A 281 4.25 -3.01 4.55
N TYR A 282 2.98 -3.34 4.73
CA TYR A 282 2.34 -4.55 4.21
C TYR A 282 1.41 -4.20 3.05
N ASN A 283 1.83 -4.54 1.83
CA ASN A 283 1.10 -4.24 0.60
C ASN A 283 0.18 -5.40 0.20
N ARG A 284 -1.04 -5.10 -0.23
CA ARG A 284 -1.99 -6.07 -0.79
C ARG A 284 -1.64 -6.38 -2.25
N LYS A 285 -0.55 -7.10 -2.47
CA LYS A 285 -0.01 -7.44 -3.79
C LYS A 285 0.30 -8.94 -3.90
N GLU A 286 -0.71 -9.77 -3.64
CA GLU A 286 -0.60 -11.24 -3.64
C GLU A 286 0.02 -11.77 -4.94
N GLY A 287 0.95 -12.74 -4.78
CA GLY A 287 1.55 -13.44 -5.90
C GLY A 287 2.33 -12.53 -6.86
N ARG A 288 3.11 -11.57 -6.37
CA ARG A 288 3.81 -10.55 -7.18
C ARG A 288 2.86 -9.67 -8.00
N ALA A 289 1.68 -9.38 -7.42
CA ALA A 289 0.56 -8.69 -8.08
C ALA A 289 -0.04 -9.45 -9.27
N LEU A 290 0.26 -10.73 -9.42
CA LEU A 290 -0.35 -11.63 -10.42
C LEU A 290 -1.64 -12.29 -9.91
N GLY A 291 -1.88 -12.23 -8.61
CA GLY A 291 -2.98 -12.89 -7.91
C GLY A 291 -2.66 -14.32 -7.48
N GLU A 292 -3.43 -14.82 -6.50
CA GLU A 292 -3.17 -16.13 -5.86
C GLU A 292 -3.41 -17.30 -6.83
N VAL A 293 -4.46 -17.21 -7.67
CA VAL A 293 -4.73 -18.24 -8.67
C VAL A 293 -3.53 -18.43 -9.61
N THR A 294 -3.02 -17.35 -10.20
CA THR A 294 -1.85 -17.41 -11.08
C THR A 294 -0.63 -17.95 -10.35
N LYS A 295 -0.40 -17.53 -9.11
CA LYS A 295 0.68 -18.03 -8.26
C LYS A 295 0.60 -19.56 -8.07
N PHE A 296 -0.60 -20.11 -7.83
CA PHE A 296 -0.78 -21.58 -7.68
C PHE A 296 -0.55 -22.31 -9.00
N LEU A 297 -0.97 -21.74 -10.13
CA LEU A 297 -0.66 -22.30 -11.45
C LEU A 297 0.85 -22.37 -11.69
N VAL A 298 1.59 -21.33 -11.29
CA VAL A 298 3.06 -21.31 -11.37
C VAL A 298 3.67 -22.42 -10.49
N TYR A 299 3.19 -22.58 -9.25
CA TYR A 299 3.66 -23.66 -8.37
C TYR A 299 3.40 -25.04 -8.98
N ASN A 300 2.20 -25.27 -9.52
CA ASN A 300 1.86 -26.53 -10.17
C ASN A 300 2.74 -26.81 -11.40
N ALA A 301 2.99 -25.79 -12.23
CA ALA A 301 3.86 -25.91 -13.39
C ALA A 301 5.31 -26.25 -13.00
N ARG A 302 5.83 -25.63 -11.95
CA ARG A 302 7.17 -25.91 -11.42
C ARG A 302 7.29 -27.34 -10.89
N LYS A 303 6.32 -27.76 -10.06
CA LYS A 303 6.36 -29.06 -9.39
C LYS A 303 6.08 -30.26 -10.32
N ARG A 304 5.42 -30.04 -11.47
CA ARG A 304 5.15 -31.08 -12.48
C ARG A 304 6.19 -31.17 -13.59
N GLN A 305 7.12 -30.23 -13.66
CA GLN A 305 8.11 -30.25 -14.75
C GLN A 305 9.06 -31.45 -14.62
N LYS A 306 9.62 -31.91 -15.77
CA LYS A 306 10.60 -32.98 -15.81
C LYS A 306 11.85 -32.57 -15.03
N GLY A 307 12.25 -33.38 -14.07
CA GLY A 307 13.39 -33.12 -13.20
C GLY A 307 13.05 -32.37 -11.90
N GLY A 308 11.77 -32.12 -11.63
CA GLY A 308 11.29 -31.54 -10.36
C GLY A 308 11.37 -30.03 -10.30
N ASP A 309 11.02 -29.46 -9.16
CA ASP A 309 11.03 -28.02 -8.89
C ASP A 309 12.46 -27.53 -8.63
N ARG A 310 13.05 -26.80 -9.56
CA ARG A 310 14.46 -26.36 -9.52
C ARG A 310 14.62 -24.84 -9.53
N PRO A 311 15.65 -24.30 -8.86
CA PRO A 311 15.95 -22.85 -8.86
C PRO A 311 16.11 -22.24 -10.25
N ALA A 312 16.76 -22.95 -11.17
CA ALA A 312 17.02 -22.47 -12.54
C ALA A 312 15.74 -22.14 -13.33
N ASP A 313 14.66 -22.88 -13.08
CA ASP A 313 13.41 -22.77 -13.82
C ASP A 313 12.39 -21.83 -13.13
N TYR A 314 12.70 -21.36 -11.94
CA TYR A 314 11.76 -20.62 -11.09
C TYR A 314 11.14 -19.40 -11.78
N PHE A 315 11.96 -18.52 -12.33
CA PHE A 315 11.48 -17.30 -13.00
C PHE A 315 10.92 -17.59 -14.38
N ALA A 316 11.52 -18.54 -15.13
CA ALA A 316 11.04 -18.94 -16.45
C ALA A 316 9.62 -19.53 -16.38
N ARG A 317 9.31 -20.33 -15.35
CA ARG A 317 7.94 -20.85 -15.15
C ARG A 317 6.94 -19.75 -14.79
N THR A 318 7.33 -18.76 -14.01
CA THR A 318 6.48 -17.60 -13.73
C THR A 318 6.14 -16.87 -15.01
N GLU A 319 7.15 -16.57 -15.83
CA GLU A 319 6.97 -15.84 -17.11
C GLU A 319 6.14 -16.65 -18.12
N CYS A 320 6.34 -17.97 -18.17
CA CYS A 320 5.58 -18.86 -19.04
C CYS A 320 4.07 -18.88 -18.71
N VAL A 321 3.71 -18.83 -17.43
CA VAL A 321 2.31 -18.86 -16.98
C VAL A 321 1.68 -17.46 -17.01
N ALA A 322 2.42 -16.44 -16.59
CA ALA A 322 1.89 -15.10 -16.33
C ALA A 322 2.23 -14.06 -17.43
N GLY A 323 3.11 -14.39 -18.39
CA GLY A 323 3.62 -13.47 -19.39
C GLY A 323 4.67 -12.48 -18.87
N VAL A 324 4.84 -12.36 -17.55
CA VAL A 324 5.82 -11.49 -16.89
C VAL A 324 6.36 -12.17 -15.64
N ARG A 325 7.51 -11.70 -15.14
CA ARG A 325 8.11 -12.21 -13.90
C ARG A 325 7.54 -11.56 -12.64
N ASP A 326 7.08 -10.32 -12.75
CA ASP A 326 6.69 -9.50 -11.61
C ASP A 326 5.89 -8.27 -12.08
N MET A 327 4.75 -7.97 -11.44
CA MET A 327 3.93 -6.79 -11.72
C MET A 327 3.77 -5.86 -10.50
N ARG A 328 4.63 -5.97 -9.49
CA ARG A 328 4.44 -5.18 -8.25
C ARG A 328 4.69 -3.70 -8.40
N PHE A 329 5.42 -3.27 -9.44
CA PHE A 329 5.79 -1.87 -9.67
C PHE A 329 6.33 -1.22 -8.39
N GLN A 330 7.53 -1.64 -7.99
CA GLN A 330 8.16 -1.21 -6.73
C GLN A 330 8.44 0.30 -6.70
N GLU A 331 8.38 0.97 -7.82
CA GLU A 331 8.51 2.43 -7.99
C GLU A 331 7.45 3.22 -7.21
N LEU A 332 6.30 2.63 -6.89
CA LEU A 332 5.24 3.27 -6.08
C LEU A 332 5.43 3.06 -4.57
N MET A 333 6.30 2.12 -4.17
CA MET A 333 6.52 1.78 -2.77
C MET A 333 7.07 2.94 -1.91
N PRO A 334 7.94 3.83 -2.42
CA PRO A 334 8.49 4.93 -1.64
C PRO A 334 7.44 5.95 -1.15
N ASP A 335 6.29 6.04 -1.81
CA ASP A 335 5.26 7.04 -1.49
C ASP A 335 4.78 6.97 -0.03
N VAL A 336 4.58 5.75 0.47
CA VAL A 336 4.19 5.51 1.86
C VAL A 336 5.27 6.00 2.84
N LEU A 337 6.54 5.82 2.50
CA LEU A 337 7.65 6.29 3.33
C LEU A 337 7.77 7.82 3.28
N HIS A 338 7.56 8.43 2.13
CA HIS A 338 7.48 9.88 1.99
C HIS A 338 6.30 10.47 2.76
N TRP A 339 5.16 9.78 2.78
CA TRP A 339 4.02 10.18 3.60
C TRP A 339 4.37 10.24 5.10
N LEU A 340 5.20 9.28 5.57
CA LEU A 340 5.70 9.23 6.94
C LEU A 340 6.91 10.16 7.19
N GLY A 341 7.33 10.96 6.20
CA GLY A 341 8.48 11.86 6.32
C GLY A 341 9.85 11.20 6.26
N ILE A 342 9.92 9.90 5.93
CA ILE A 342 11.15 9.12 5.97
C ILE A 342 12.06 9.49 4.79
N THR A 343 13.32 9.81 5.10
CA THR A 343 14.38 10.09 4.12
C THR A 343 15.56 9.12 4.25
N ARG A 344 15.62 8.33 5.33
CA ARG A 344 16.69 7.38 5.61
C ARG A 344 16.16 6.15 6.34
N ILE A 345 16.66 4.98 5.95
CA ILE A 345 16.41 3.69 6.60
C ILE A 345 17.76 3.16 7.08
N HIS A 346 17.92 2.99 8.39
CA HIS A 346 19.17 2.50 8.97
C HIS A 346 19.32 0.99 8.78
N ARG A 347 18.25 0.22 8.91
CA ARG A 347 18.24 -1.23 8.65
C ARG A 347 17.06 -1.63 7.76
N PHE A 348 17.34 -2.08 6.56
CA PHE A 348 16.33 -2.50 5.59
C PHE A 348 16.28 -4.01 5.45
N ALA A 349 15.24 -4.65 6.02
CA ALA A 349 15.03 -6.10 5.96
C ALA A 349 14.57 -6.53 4.56
N SER A 350 15.51 -6.66 3.62
CA SER A 350 15.21 -7.00 2.22
C SER A 350 16.41 -7.55 1.46
N MET A 351 16.19 -8.63 0.69
CA MET A 351 17.14 -9.13 -0.31
C MET A 351 16.84 -8.58 -1.73
N SER A 352 15.73 -7.87 -1.94
CA SER A 352 15.30 -7.41 -3.26
C SER A 352 16.04 -6.14 -3.69
N ASP A 353 16.78 -6.22 -4.79
CA ASP A 353 17.43 -5.05 -5.40
C ASP A 353 16.40 -4.09 -5.99
N MET A 354 15.33 -4.60 -6.62
CA MET A 354 14.24 -3.78 -7.13
C MET A 354 13.65 -2.84 -6.06
N LYS A 355 13.47 -3.35 -4.82
CA LYS A 355 12.98 -2.52 -3.70
C LYS A 355 14.02 -1.51 -3.24
N CYS A 356 15.27 -1.94 -3.13
CA CYS A 356 16.38 -1.08 -2.73
C CYS A 356 16.56 0.07 -3.73
N ASP A 357 16.62 -0.26 -5.02
CA ASP A 357 16.81 0.72 -6.11
C ASP A 357 15.64 1.70 -6.20
N ALA A 358 14.41 1.23 -5.98
CA ALA A 358 13.23 2.11 -5.98
C ALA A 358 13.31 3.15 -4.86
N LEU A 359 13.77 2.76 -3.66
CA LEU A 359 13.97 3.68 -2.54
C LEU A 359 15.09 4.68 -2.81
N LEU A 360 16.24 4.19 -3.26
CA LEU A 360 17.41 5.04 -3.57
C LEU A 360 17.09 6.06 -4.67
N ARG A 361 16.43 5.65 -5.74
CA ARG A 361 16.01 6.54 -6.85
C ARG A 361 15.06 7.65 -6.38
N GLN A 362 14.28 7.39 -5.35
CA GLN A 362 13.37 8.39 -4.76
C GLN A 362 14.02 9.20 -3.63
N GLY A 363 15.34 9.04 -3.41
CA GLY A 363 16.11 9.81 -2.45
C GLY A 363 15.97 9.35 -1.00
N ILE A 364 15.56 8.09 -0.78
CA ILE A 364 15.57 7.47 0.56
C ILE A 364 16.88 6.70 0.73
N ALA A 365 17.74 7.16 1.64
CA ALA A 365 19.01 6.50 1.93
C ALA A 365 18.81 5.18 2.68
N ILE A 366 19.68 4.20 2.42
CA ILE A 366 19.70 2.91 3.12
C ILE A 366 21.12 2.66 3.60
N ASP A 367 21.29 2.47 4.93
CA ASP A 367 22.60 2.25 5.52
C ASP A 367 23.01 0.77 5.50
N GLU A 368 22.08 -0.11 5.91
CA GLU A 368 22.31 -1.54 6.00
C GLU A 368 21.15 -2.32 5.36
N ARG A 369 21.47 -3.33 4.56
CA ARG A 369 20.51 -4.33 4.10
C ARG A 369 20.62 -5.59 4.93
N VAL A 370 19.50 -6.08 5.46
CA VAL A 370 19.46 -7.28 6.31
C VAL A 370 18.82 -8.43 5.52
N PRO A 371 19.56 -9.50 5.21
CA PRO A 371 19.01 -10.67 4.52
C PRO A 371 18.20 -11.56 5.48
N LEU A 372 17.40 -12.47 4.93
CA LEU A 372 16.72 -13.49 5.71
C LEU A 372 17.74 -14.51 6.24
N PRO A 373 17.78 -14.86 7.53
CA PRO A 373 18.64 -15.93 8.06
C PRO A 373 18.32 -17.29 7.45
N ASP A 374 19.36 -18.14 7.27
CA ASP A 374 19.21 -19.46 6.63
C ASP A 374 18.36 -20.45 7.43
N ASP A 375 18.44 -20.38 8.74
CA ASP A 375 17.69 -21.22 9.68
C ASP A 375 16.18 -20.91 9.69
N MET A 376 15.78 -19.75 9.13
CA MET A 376 14.38 -19.39 8.97
C MET A 376 13.77 -19.86 7.65
N ILE A 377 14.55 -20.44 6.73
CA ILE A 377 14.07 -20.84 5.41
C ILE A 377 13.44 -22.23 5.49
N PRO A 378 12.11 -22.39 5.19
CA PRO A 378 11.50 -23.71 5.11
C PRO A 378 12.18 -24.59 4.04
N PRO A 379 12.29 -25.89 4.24
CA PRO A 379 12.98 -26.78 3.31
C PRO A 379 12.48 -26.68 1.86
N ASP A 380 11.17 -26.69 1.63
CA ASP A 380 10.58 -26.60 0.28
C ASP A 380 10.74 -25.22 -0.35
N ALA A 381 10.83 -24.17 0.47
CA ALA A 381 11.05 -22.80 0.02
C ALA A 381 12.52 -22.49 -0.35
N ARG A 382 13.44 -23.44 -0.12
CA ARG A 382 14.86 -23.24 -0.49
C ARG A 382 15.05 -23.01 -1.98
N VAL A 383 14.26 -23.67 -2.83
CA VAL A 383 14.22 -23.44 -4.29
C VAL A 383 14.03 -21.95 -4.63
N GLU A 384 13.13 -21.27 -3.92
CA GLU A 384 12.86 -19.84 -4.15
C GLU A 384 14.06 -18.97 -3.78
N ILE A 385 14.68 -19.23 -2.62
CA ILE A 385 15.85 -18.45 -2.16
C ILE A 385 17.02 -18.64 -3.10
N GLU A 386 17.32 -19.86 -3.48
CA GLU A 386 18.44 -20.14 -4.38
C GLU A 386 18.20 -19.58 -5.79
N ALA A 387 16.96 -19.62 -6.29
CA ALA A 387 16.59 -18.93 -7.53
C ALA A 387 16.84 -17.42 -7.46
N LYS A 388 16.50 -16.81 -6.32
CA LYS A 388 16.77 -15.38 -6.09
C LYS A 388 18.27 -15.08 -6.05
N LEU A 389 19.05 -15.87 -5.34
CA LEU A 389 20.51 -15.72 -5.23
C LEU A 389 21.18 -15.89 -6.60
N ALA A 390 20.77 -16.92 -7.39
CA ALA A 390 21.23 -17.14 -8.74
C ALA A 390 20.86 -15.98 -9.70
N ALA A 391 19.74 -15.32 -9.46
CA ALA A 391 19.32 -14.13 -10.20
C ALA A 391 19.98 -12.81 -9.72
N GLY A 392 20.93 -12.89 -8.79
CA GLY A 392 21.72 -11.74 -8.34
C GLY A 392 21.16 -10.99 -7.14
N TYR A 393 20.11 -11.48 -6.48
CA TYR A 393 19.58 -10.85 -5.28
C TYR A 393 20.63 -10.76 -4.17
N PHE A 394 20.53 -9.74 -3.33
CA PHE A 394 21.45 -9.50 -2.23
C PHE A 394 21.52 -10.70 -1.27
N ALA A 395 22.73 -11.26 -1.12
CA ALA A 395 22.97 -12.47 -0.35
C ALA A 395 23.47 -12.21 1.09
N GLY A 396 23.93 -10.97 1.40
CA GLY A 396 24.75 -10.72 2.58
C GLY A 396 26.10 -11.45 2.46
N GLU A 397 26.54 -12.06 3.54
CA GLU A 397 27.80 -12.85 3.60
C GLU A 397 27.68 -14.28 3.03
N ARG A 398 26.50 -14.67 2.52
CA ARG A 398 26.30 -16.01 1.98
C ARG A 398 27.18 -16.26 0.77
N PRO A 399 27.86 -17.41 0.70
CA PRO A 399 28.56 -17.78 -0.52
C PRO A 399 27.54 -17.99 -1.66
N ARG A 400 27.86 -17.48 -2.84
CA ARG A 400 27.11 -17.81 -4.05
C ARG A 400 27.47 -19.26 -4.42
N GLY A 401 26.58 -20.20 -4.10
CA GLY A 401 26.78 -21.63 -4.33
C GLY A 401 26.33 -22.07 -5.72
N ASP A 402 26.73 -23.30 -6.07
CA ASP A 402 26.08 -24.03 -7.17
C ASP A 402 24.79 -24.67 -6.64
N TYR A 403 23.65 -24.15 -7.09
CA TYR A 403 22.33 -24.60 -6.66
C TYR A 403 21.75 -25.74 -7.54
N ALA A 404 22.59 -26.36 -8.37
CA ALA A 404 22.18 -27.40 -9.33
C ALA A 404 21.59 -28.65 -8.64
N GLY A 405 21.99 -28.91 -7.38
CA GLY A 405 21.50 -30.05 -6.58
C GLY A 405 20.19 -29.82 -5.86
N THR A 406 19.67 -28.58 -5.81
CA THR A 406 18.44 -28.30 -5.07
C THR A 406 17.21 -28.64 -5.89
N VAL A 407 16.37 -29.51 -5.33
CA VAL A 407 15.09 -29.92 -5.88
C VAL A 407 14.03 -29.79 -4.80
N GLY A 408 12.97 -29.03 -5.08
CA GLY A 408 11.83 -28.92 -4.18
C GLY A 408 10.95 -30.16 -4.18
N ARG A 409 10.13 -30.31 -3.14
CA ARG A 409 9.16 -31.38 -2.98
C ARG A 409 8.24 -31.50 -4.21
N GLY A 410 7.87 -32.72 -4.59
CA GLY A 410 6.91 -32.99 -5.66
C GLY A 410 5.49 -32.53 -5.30
N LEU A 411 4.61 -32.52 -6.29
CA LEU A 411 3.23 -32.01 -6.10
C LEU A 411 2.39 -32.94 -5.18
N HIS A 412 2.72 -34.21 -5.11
CA HIS A 412 1.96 -35.24 -4.39
C HIS A 412 2.66 -35.74 -3.13
N GLU A 413 3.75 -35.10 -2.74
CA GLU A 413 4.48 -35.32 -1.49
C GLU A 413 4.06 -34.27 -0.45
#